data_01c1b02198ccc8d7f6b45e6ed3cf774f
#
_entry.id   01c1b02198ccc8d7f6b45e6ed3cf774f
#
_cell.length_a   1.000
_cell.length_b   1.000
_cell.length_c   1.000
_cell.angle_alpha   90.00
_cell.angle_beta   90.00
_cell.angle_gamma   90.00
#
_symmetry.space_group_name_H-M   'P 1'
#
loop_
_entity.id
_entity.type
_entity.pdbx_description
1 polymer ?
#
loop_
_entity_poly.entity_id
_entity_poly.type
_entity_poly.pdbx_seq_one_letter_code
_entity_poly.pdbx_strand_id
1 'polypeptide(L)'
;MLKVRINDRELEAKAGDALRDVLLASDILFDFPCGGGGSCGQCTVEVEPASSVEGPLHHGLPLACQAVLRADCSVFLRVQADAWVNAAETGEVEIDEADRLVRALTLTLVPPSLEDQRSDWTRLSEALTAAGLESENPDSALLGDLAAGLRSDDWTAHLLVEGKSLLGFSPRGKSCYGFAIDLGTTTVDVALYDLETGRQAGRRTLFNRQVAYGADVISRAAAFRRDHSAVRTAASSTIAEAAEALLEEAQVATASVVRTVVVGNPIMLHILLGLDPFQLTQAPYIPLITDPVRRPPAEFGFSFQGKGVVETLPLISAFVGADTVGVIVALGLGAETRTSLALDVGTNGEIVLARGGQLSATSAAAGPAFEGAQISCGSRAITGAITHVTVEPENVTCRVIGGGPGRSICGTALIMAVAGMLDRGVIDETGRIVEAEEVGSQALRERLFEREGLLAFALTEDRSVFITQKDVRELQLAKAAIRTAIESLMAETGTAWSQIERVHLAGNFGAGMSVSSEIRIGLLPPTPLERVDTVGNAALRGAALVLLSRSGREEACRAARLCRYVELAGRPEFQQSFADALLFSWGAGV
;
A
#
# COMPACT_ATOMS: atom_id res chain seq x y z
N MET A 1 -20.60 20.97 -25.71
CA MET A 1 -19.45 20.29 -25.07
C MET A 1 -18.26 21.24 -25.19
N LEU A 2 -17.52 21.39 -24.11
CA LEU A 2 -16.25 22.12 -24.09
C LEU A 2 -15.11 21.17 -24.45
N LYS A 3 -14.10 21.70 -25.14
CA LYS A 3 -12.85 20.99 -25.38
C LYS A 3 -11.84 21.35 -24.28
N VAL A 4 -11.46 20.37 -23.49
CA VAL A 4 -10.47 20.52 -22.42
C VAL A 4 -9.24 19.72 -22.78
N ARG A 5 -8.15 20.40 -23.09
CA ARG A 5 -6.87 19.77 -23.38
C ARG A 5 -6.05 19.69 -22.11
N ILE A 6 -5.82 18.48 -21.61
CA ILE A 6 -5.00 18.24 -20.43
C ILE A 6 -3.65 17.68 -20.87
N ASN A 7 -2.60 18.49 -20.78
CA ASN A 7 -1.30 18.21 -21.40
C ASN A 7 -1.51 17.83 -22.89
N ASP A 8 -1.27 16.56 -23.27
CA ASP A 8 -1.38 16.08 -24.66
C ASP A 8 -2.71 15.37 -24.98
N ARG A 9 -3.65 15.29 -24.01
CA ARG A 9 -4.95 14.63 -24.19
C ARG A 9 -6.08 15.65 -24.37
N GLU A 10 -6.91 15.44 -25.37
CA GLU A 10 -8.14 16.24 -25.60
C GLU A 10 -9.35 15.49 -25.03
N LEU A 11 -10.12 16.14 -24.17
CA LEU A 11 -11.28 15.61 -23.47
C LEU A 11 -12.49 16.49 -23.72
N GLU A 12 -13.68 15.90 -23.62
CA GLU A 12 -14.95 16.63 -23.69
C GLU A 12 -15.53 16.82 -22.28
N ALA A 13 -15.96 18.03 -21.96
CA ALA A 13 -16.63 18.40 -20.72
C ALA A 13 -17.84 19.30 -20.99
N LYS A 14 -18.64 19.56 -19.99
CA LYS A 14 -19.74 20.54 -20.06
C LYS A 14 -19.36 21.82 -19.32
N ALA A 15 -19.91 22.93 -19.76
CA ALA A 15 -19.80 24.16 -18.98
C ALA A 15 -20.49 23.96 -17.62
N GLY A 16 -19.78 24.25 -16.56
CA GLY A 16 -20.22 24.00 -15.18
C GLY A 16 -19.65 22.75 -14.55
N ASP A 17 -19.00 21.86 -15.29
CA ASP A 17 -18.31 20.70 -14.73
C ASP A 17 -17.10 21.15 -13.88
N ALA A 18 -16.87 20.46 -12.77
CA ALA A 18 -15.66 20.68 -11.98
C ALA A 18 -14.45 20.07 -12.72
N LEU A 19 -13.35 20.82 -12.80
CA LEU A 19 -12.11 20.33 -13.43
C LEU A 19 -11.60 19.04 -12.76
N ARG A 20 -11.78 18.93 -11.44
CA ARG A 20 -11.52 17.70 -10.69
C ARG A 20 -12.23 16.48 -11.29
N ASP A 21 -13.53 16.60 -11.56
CA ASP A 21 -14.34 15.47 -12.02
C ASP A 21 -13.94 15.07 -13.45
N VAL A 22 -13.54 16.05 -14.28
CA VAL A 22 -13.00 15.80 -15.62
C VAL A 22 -11.65 15.08 -15.55
N LEU A 23 -10.76 15.49 -14.63
CA LEU A 23 -9.48 14.80 -14.40
C LEU A 23 -9.69 13.35 -13.93
N LEU A 24 -10.61 13.13 -13.01
CA LEU A 24 -10.93 11.79 -12.49
C LEU A 24 -11.57 10.88 -13.54
N ALA A 25 -12.43 11.43 -14.41
CA ALA A 25 -13.08 10.66 -15.48
C ALA A 25 -12.15 10.30 -16.63
N SER A 26 -11.00 10.96 -16.74
CA SER A 26 -10.06 10.84 -17.87
C SER A 26 -8.87 9.93 -17.63
N ASP A 27 -8.85 9.18 -16.53
CA ASP A 27 -7.72 8.35 -16.11
C ASP A 27 -6.39 9.14 -15.95
N ILE A 28 -6.50 10.46 -15.76
CA ILE A 28 -5.35 11.29 -15.43
C ILE A 28 -5.20 11.31 -13.91
N LEU A 29 -4.14 10.69 -13.43
CA LEU A 29 -3.81 10.70 -12.01
C LEU A 29 -3.34 12.09 -11.60
N PHE A 30 -4.15 12.73 -10.76
CA PHE A 30 -3.84 14.04 -10.18
C PHE A 30 -4.23 14.04 -8.70
N ASP A 31 -3.31 14.48 -7.85
CA ASP A 31 -3.49 14.41 -6.40
C ASP A 31 -4.37 15.53 -5.87
N PHE A 32 -5.31 15.16 -5.00
CA PHE A 32 -6.15 16.07 -4.23
C PHE A 32 -5.95 15.85 -2.72
N PRO A 33 -4.81 16.24 -2.14
CA PRO A 33 -4.41 15.83 -0.78
C PRO A 33 -5.41 16.16 0.32
N CYS A 34 -6.18 17.24 0.18
CA CYS A 34 -7.26 17.59 1.12
C CYS A 34 -8.63 17.02 0.73
N GLY A 35 -8.70 16.01 -0.13
CA GLY A 35 -9.96 15.41 -0.60
C GLY A 35 -10.82 16.36 -1.43
N GLY A 36 -10.22 17.39 -2.03
CA GLY A 36 -10.94 18.39 -2.83
C GLY A 36 -11.52 19.56 -2.04
N GLY A 37 -11.19 19.68 -0.74
CA GLY A 37 -11.70 20.76 0.13
C GLY A 37 -11.07 22.15 -0.11
N GLY A 38 -10.06 22.27 -0.97
CA GLY A 38 -9.40 23.52 -1.31
C GLY A 38 -8.47 24.09 -0.22
N SER A 39 -8.23 23.35 0.86
CA SER A 39 -7.51 23.86 2.03
C SER A 39 -5.99 23.74 1.95
N CYS A 40 -5.43 22.79 1.17
CA CYS A 40 -3.99 22.53 1.14
C CYS A 40 -3.22 23.32 0.07
N GLY A 41 -3.90 23.88 -0.94
CA GLY A 41 -3.27 24.64 -2.03
C GLY A 41 -2.42 23.81 -3.01
N GLN A 42 -2.32 22.49 -2.86
CA GLN A 42 -1.37 21.67 -3.60
C GLN A 42 -1.86 21.25 -5.01
N CYS A 43 -3.15 21.32 -5.27
CA CYS A 43 -3.74 20.97 -6.56
C CYS A 43 -3.79 22.15 -7.55
N THR A 44 -2.78 23.03 -7.54
CA THR A 44 -2.69 24.15 -8.48
C THR A 44 -2.35 23.67 -9.89
N VAL A 45 -3.02 24.25 -10.89
CA VAL A 45 -2.83 23.96 -12.32
C VAL A 45 -2.66 25.25 -13.10
N GLU A 46 -1.92 25.20 -14.21
CA GLU A 46 -1.88 26.28 -15.19
C GLU A 46 -3.01 26.06 -16.20
N VAL A 47 -3.79 27.10 -16.47
CA VAL A 47 -4.93 27.03 -17.41
C VAL A 47 -4.83 28.15 -18.43
N GLU A 48 -4.94 27.80 -19.71
CA GLU A 48 -4.93 28.72 -20.81
C GLU A 48 -6.18 28.57 -21.69
N PRO A 49 -6.96 29.67 -21.92
CA PRO A 49 -6.84 30.95 -21.21
C PRO A 49 -7.34 30.87 -19.77
N ALA A 50 -6.73 31.63 -18.86
CA ALA A 50 -7.08 31.60 -17.43
C ALA A 50 -8.56 31.92 -17.15
N SER A 51 -9.22 32.68 -18.03
CA SER A 51 -10.65 33.03 -17.94
C SER A 51 -11.59 31.84 -18.21
N SER A 52 -11.08 30.71 -18.70
CA SER A 52 -11.88 29.50 -18.99
C SER A 52 -12.29 28.72 -17.77
N VAL A 53 -11.74 29.02 -16.60
CA VAL A 53 -12.11 28.43 -15.33
C VAL A 53 -12.49 29.49 -14.31
N GLU A 54 -13.41 29.14 -13.43
CA GLU A 54 -13.82 29.96 -12.28
C GLU A 54 -13.55 29.18 -10.99
N GLY A 55 -12.95 29.81 -9.99
CA GLY A 55 -12.67 29.20 -8.70
C GLY A 55 -11.60 29.94 -7.91
N PRO A 56 -11.29 29.49 -6.68
CA PRO A 56 -10.26 30.10 -5.85
C PRO A 56 -8.88 29.92 -6.47
N LEU A 57 -8.04 30.94 -6.28
CA LEU A 57 -6.65 30.93 -6.71
C LEU A 57 -5.72 30.74 -5.48
N HIS A 58 -4.68 29.95 -5.67
CA HIS A 58 -3.58 29.82 -4.73
C HIS A 58 -2.28 30.22 -5.45
N HIS A 59 -1.57 31.24 -4.95
CA HIS A 59 -0.41 31.85 -5.62
C HIS A 59 -0.68 32.25 -7.09
N GLY A 60 -1.90 32.73 -7.37
CA GLY A 60 -2.30 33.17 -8.70
C GLY A 60 -2.72 32.07 -9.67
N LEU A 61 -2.70 30.81 -9.26
CA LEU A 61 -3.09 29.65 -10.07
C LEU A 61 -4.42 29.04 -9.58
N PRO A 62 -5.29 28.56 -10.46
CA PRO A 62 -6.50 27.86 -10.08
C PRO A 62 -6.22 26.57 -9.30
N LEU A 63 -7.05 26.30 -8.27
CA LEU A 63 -7.08 25.03 -7.59
C LEU A 63 -7.94 24.04 -8.39
N ALA A 64 -7.36 23.00 -8.96
CA ALA A 64 -8.08 22.02 -9.78
C ALA A 64 -9.29 21.40 -9.06
N CYS A 65 -9.20 21.22 -7.76
CA CYS A 65 -10.29 20.66 -6.95
C CYS A 65 -11.51 21.58 -6.79
N GLN A 66 -11.35 22.88 -7.04
CA GLN A 66 -12.39 23.90 -6.87
C GLN A 66 -12.65 24.67 -8.18
N ALA A 67 -11.89 24.42 -9.25
CA ALA A 67 -12.04 25.08 -10.52
C ALA A 67 -13.22 24.50 -11.30
N VAL A 68 -14.09 25.41 -11.81
CA VAL A 68 -15.27 25.08 -12.61
C VAL A 68 -15.02 25.53 -14.04
N LEU A 69 -15.23 24.65 -15.01
CA LEU A 69 -15.03 24.90 -16.43
C LEU A 69 -16.11 25.85 -16.98
N ARG A 70 -15.70 26.86 -17.73
CA ARG A 70 -16.58 27.86 -18.34
C ARG A 70 -16.45 27.94 -19.88
N ALA A 71 -15.26 27.64 -20.41
CA ALA A 71 -14.95 27.67 -21.83
C ALA A 71 -13.88 26.63 -22.16
N ASP A 72 -13.61 26.43 -23.45
CA ASP A 72 -12.51 25.61 -23.95
C ASP A 72 -11.19 26.08 -23.34
N CYS A 73 -10.35 25.13 -22.92
CA CYS A 73 -9.06 25.46 -22.30
C CYS A 73 -8.01 24.36 -22.47
N SER A 74 -6.76 24.77 -22.30
CA SER A 74 -5.65 23.88 -22.07
C SER A 74 -5.25 23.91 -20.58
N VAL A 75 -5.12 22.76 -19.97
CA VAL A 75 -4.72 22.59 -18.58
C VAL A 75 -3.35 21.91 -18.56
N PHE A 76 -2.39 22.55 -17.93
CA PHE A 76 -1.04 22.01 -17.79
C PHE A 76 -0.83 21.53 -16.35
N LEU A 77 -0.67 20.22 -16.20
CA LEU A 77 -0.38 19.61 -14.93
C LEU A 77 1.14 19.66 -14.69
N ARG A 78 1.56 20.16 -13.56
CA ARG A 78 3.00 20.28 -13.21
C ARG A 78 3.69 18.93 -13.06
N VAL A 79 2.94 17.90 -12.70
CA VAL A 79 3.44 16.52 -12.54
C VAL A 79 2.41 15.59 -13.15
N GLN A 80 2.78 14.91 -14.21
CA GLN A 80 2.06 13.74 -14.71
C GLN A 80 2.71 12.52 -14.06
N ALA A 81 1.97 11.84 -13.18
CA ALA A 81 2.39 10.54 -12.73
C ALA A 81 2.13 9.56 -13.88
N ASP A 82 3.17 9.17 -14.60
CA ASP A 82 3.09 7.93 -15.36
C ASP A 82 2.79 6.81 -14.38
N ALA A 83 1.77 6.00 -14.68
CA ALA A 83 1.15 5.04 -13.76
C ALA A 83 2.06 3.88 -13.31
N TRP A 84 3.38 4.01 -13.41
CA TRP A 84 4.31 2.90 -13.29
C TRP A 84 5.34 3.09 -12.19
N VAL A 85 5.11 2.46 -11.07
CA VAL A 85 6.21 2.04 -10.20
C VAL A 85 6.61 0.64 -10.66
N ASN A 86 7.68 0.51 -11.43
CA ASN A 86 8.31 -0.79 -11.63
C ASN A 86 8.86 -1.28 -10.29
N ALA A 87 8.07 -1.99 -9.54
CA ALA A 87 8.54 -2.81 -8.44
C ALA A 87 9.21 -4.04 -9.06
N ALA A 88 10.48 -3.90 -9.41
CA ALA A 88 11.32 -5.05 -9.69
C ALA A 88 11.52 -5.80 -8.38
N GLU A 89 10.87 -6.93 -8.26
CA GLU A 89 11.34 -8.14 -7.61
C GLU A 89 10.23 -9.16 -7.70
N THR A 90 10.40 -10.09 -8.63
CA THR A 90 9.64 -11.32 -8.68
C THR A 90 10.10 -12.17 -7.50
N GLY A 91 9.42 -12.05 -6.37
CA GLY A 91 9.65 -12.94 -5.24
C GLY A 91 8.95 -14.26 -5.53
N GLU A 92 9.67 -15.29 -5.94
CA GLU A 92 9.14 -16.64 -5.86
C GLU A 92 8.84 -16.95 -4.39
N VAL A 93 7.62 -17.40 -4.13
CA VAL A 93 7.22 -17.90 -2.82
C VAL A 93 7.38 -19.42 -2.89
N GLU A 94 8.46 -19.94 -2.32
CA GLU A 94 8.64 -21.40 -2.20
C GLU A 94 7.64 -21.97 -1.21
N ILE A 95 6.83 -22.91 -1.65
CA ILE A 95 5.83 -23.62 -0.83
C ILE A 95 6.01 -25.10 -1.02
N ASP A 96 6.07 -25.80 0.11
CA ASP A 96 6.03 -27.27 0.11
C ASP A 96 4.73 -27.75 -0.55
N GLU A 97 4.82 -28.72 -1.43
CA GLU A 97 3.66 -29.31 -2.10
C GLU A 97 2.61 -29.83 -1.10
N ALA A 98 3.05 -30.38 0.02
CA ALA A 98 2.18 -30.87 1.09
C ALA A 98 1.41 -29.75 1.79
N ASP A 99 1.92 -28.50 1.75
CA ASP A 99 1.30 -27.33 2.37
C ASP A 99 0.44 -26.50 1.41
N ARG A 100 0.37 -26.85 0.14
CA ARG A 100 -0.47 -26.15 -0.84
C ARG A 100 -1.91 -26.08 -0.38
N LEU A 101 -2.47 -24.87 -0.43
CA LEU A 101 -3.84 -24.62 -0.01
C LEU A 101 -4.85 -25.15 -1.05
N VAL A 102 -4.61 -24.85 -2.33
CA VAL A 102 -5.41 -25.30 -3.46
C VAL A 102 -4.68 -26.42 -4.20
N ARG A 103 -5.38 -27.50 -4.48
CA ARG A 103 -4.84 -28.63 -5.24
C ARG A 103 -5.84 -29.16 -6.26
N ALA A 104 -5.34 -29.68 -7.36
CA ALA A 104 -6.13 -30.44 -8.32
C ALA A 104 -6.40 -31.86 -7.79
N LEU A 105 -7.60 -32.36 -8.02
CA LEU A 105 -8.01 -33.71 -7.68
C LEU A 105 -8.76 -34.29 -8.87
N THR A 106 -8.40 -35.53 -9.28
CA THR A 106 -9.10 -36.23 -10.33
C THR A 106 -9.84 -37.42 -9.71
N LEU A 107 -11.14 -37.50 -9.95
CA LEU A 107 -12.00 -38.59 -9.49
C LEU A 107 -12.73 -39.24 -10.70
N THR A 108 -12.67 -40.54 -10.80
CA THR A 108 -13.47 -41.28 -11.79
C THR A 108 -14.74 -41.80 -11.13
N LEU A 109 -15.89 -41.41 -11.67
CA LEU A 109 -17.21 -41.77 -11.15
C LEU A 109 -17.84 -42.86 -12.01
N VAL A 110 -18.73 -43.66 -11.40
CA VAL A 110 -19.54 -44.63 -12.14
C VAL A 110 -20.60 -43.89 -12.96
N PRO A 111 -20.68 -44.08 -14.28
CA PRO A 111 -21.71 -43.46 -15.10
C PRO A 111 -23.13 -43.90 -14.69
N PRO A 112 -24.17 -43.08 -14.94
CA PRO A 112 -25.56 -43.50 -14.73
C PRO A 112 -25.97 -44.62 -15.67
N SER A 113 -26.86 -45.49 -15.20
CA SER A 113 -27.50 -46.51 -15.98
C SER A 113 -29.01 -46.56 -15.70
N LEU A 114 -29.75 -47.41 -16.38
CA LEU A 114 -31.19 -47.60 -16.08
C LEU A 114 -31.39 -48.22 -14.68
N GLU A 115 -30.43 -48.97 -14.17
CA GLU A 115 -30.45 -49.57 -12.84
C GLU A 115 -29.86 -48.62 -11.76
N ASP A 116 -29.05 -47.61 -12.15
CA ASP A 116 -28.47 -46.64 -11.26
C ASP A 116 -28.80 -45.22 -11.71
N GLN A 117 -29.91 -44.70 -11.20
CA GLN A 117 -30.46 -43.36 -11.51
C GLN A 117 -30.16 -42.32 -10.45
N ARG A 118 -29.11 -42.49 -9.61
CA ARG A 118 -28.66 -41.46 -8.67
C ARG A 118 -28.34 -40.15 -9.39
N SER A 119 -28.58 -39.03 -8.73
CA SER A 119 -28.27 -37.72 -9.30
C SER A 119 -26.76 -37.53 -9.52
N ASP A 120 -26.38 -36.62 -10.42
CA ASP A 120 -25.00 -36.26 -10.68
C ASP A 120 -24.31 -35.76 -9.38
N TRP A 121 -25.03 -34.94 -8.57
CA TRP A 121 -24.50 -34.48 -7.31
C TRP A 121 -24.28 -35.62 -6.30
N THR A 122 -25.22 -36.57 -6.19
CA THR A 122 -25.06 -37.72 -5.29
C THR A 122 -23.82 -38.53 -5.65
N ARG A 123 -23.57 -38.78 -6.94
CA ARG A 123 -22.37 -39.50 -7.41
C ARG A 123 -21.09 -38.75 -7.04
N LEU A 124 -21.05 -37.45 -7.30
CA LEU A 124 -19.88 -36.64 -6.98
C LEU A 124 -19.67 -36.55 -5.47
N SER A 125 -20.73 -36.31 -4.68
CA SER A 125 -20.68 -36.22 -3.23
C SER A 125 -20.16 -37.51 -2.58
N GLU A 126 -20.62 -38.67 -3.04
CA GLU A 126 -20.12 -39.96 -2.56
C GLU A 126 -18.63 -40.18 -2.90
N ALA A 127 -18.21 -39.81 -4.13
CA ALA A 127 -16.82 -39.89 -4.54
C ALA A 127 -15.91 -38.93 -3.72
N LEU A 128 -16.38 -37.70 -3.45
CA LEU A 128 -15.69 -36.73 -2.58
C LEU A 128 -15.54 -37.29 -1.17
N THR A 129 -16.62 -37.82 -0.59
CA THR A 129 -16.60 -38.44 0.74
C THR A 129 -15.64 -39.61 0.81
N ALA A 130 -15.63 -40.48 -0.22
CA ALA A 130 -14.68 -41.60 -0.32
C ALA A 130 -13.22 -41.12 -0.43
N ALA A 131 -12.98 -39.94 -1.00
CA ALA A 131 -11.68 -39.28 -1.07
C ALA A 131 -11.31 -38.49 0.22
N GLY A 132 -12.16 -38.55 1.27
CA GLY A 132 -11.92 -37.86 2.55
C GLY A 132 -12.20 -36.36 2.51
N LEU A 133 -12.99 -35.90 1.55
CA LEU A 133 -13.41 -34.52 1.40
C LEU A 133 -14.81 -34.29 1.97
N GLU A 134 -15.08 -33.03 2.37
CA GLU A 134 -16.40 -32.63 2.82
C GLU A 134 -17.29 -32.33 1.61
N SER A 135 -18.48 -32.90 1.59
CA SER A 135 -19.50 -32.64 0.56
C SER A 135 -20.62 -31.80 1.19
N GLU A 136 -20.42 -30.48 1.22
CA GLU A 136 -21.48 -29.54 1.59
C GLU A 136 -22.49 -29.40 0.44
N ASN A 137 -23.67 -28.82 0.74
CA ASN A 137 -24.64 -28.51 -0.31
C ASN A 137 -24.00 -27.61 -1.38
N PRO A 138 -24.07 -27.99 -2.67
CA PRO A 138 -23.42 -27.25 -3.73
C PRO A 138 -24.10 -25.89 -3.92
N ASP A 139 -23.32 -24.87 -4.20
CA ASP A 139 -23.85 -23.59 -4.63
C ASP A 139 -24.41 -23.67 -6.08
N SER A 140 -25.10 -22.61 -6.49
CA SER A 140 -25.69 -22.55 -7.83
C SER A 140 -24.67 -22.56 -8.97
N ALA A 141 -23.46 -22.06 -8.72
CA ALA A 141 -22.38 -22.02 -9.72
C ALA A 141 -21.82 -23.42 -9.96
N LEU A 142 -21.57 -24.17 -8.89
CA LEU A 142 -21.12 -25.56 -8.96
C LEU A 142 -22.17 -26.45 -9.65
N LEU A 143 -23.47 -26.31 -9.29
CA LEU A 143 -24.56 -27.03 -9.94
C LEU A 143 -24.66 -26.68 -11.42
N GLY A 144 -24.43 -25.44 -11.82
CA GLY A 144 -24.43 -25.03 -13.23
C GLY A 144 -23.35 -25.73 -14.06
N ASP A 145 -22.20 -26.00 -13.45
CA ASP A 145 -21.07 -26.66 -14.12
C ASP A 145 -21.11 -28.20 -14.03
N LEU A 146 -21.92 -28.77 -13.14
CA LEU A 146 -21.88 -30.16 -12.75
C LEU A 146 -22.07 -31.11 -13.95
N ALA A 147 -23.11 -30.90 -14.77
CA ALA A 147 -23.44 -31.76 -15.89
C ALA A 147 -22.33 -31.78 -16.96
N ALA A 148 -21.79 -30.62 -17.29
CA ALA A 148 -20.69 -30.51 -18.25
C ALA A 148 -19.39 -31.05 -17.66
N GLY A 149 -19.08 -30.73 -16.41
CA GLY A 149 -17.87 -31.16 -15.71
C GLY A 149 -17.73 -32.68 -15.60
N LEU A 150 -18.84 -33.38 -15.38
CA LEU A 150 -18.82 -34.85 -15.29
C LEU A 150 -18.79 -35.55 -16.65
N ARG A 151 -19.40 -34.95 -17.69
CA ARG A 151 -19.53 -35.58 -19.01
C ARG A 151 -18.43 -35.22 -20.00
N SER A 152 -17.66 -34.15 -19.72
CA SER A 152 -16.60 -33.68 -20.63
C SER A 152 -15.45 -34.67 -20.80
N ASP A 153 -15.23 -35.55 -19.82
CA ASP A 153 -14.15 -36.55 -19.83
C ASP A 153 -14.65 -37.89 -19.28
N ASP A 154 -15.73 -38.39 -19.89
CA ASP A 154 -16.32 -39.72 -19.62
C ASP A 154 -16.40 -40.06 -18.12
N TRP A 155 -17.07 -39.20 -17.35
CA TRP A 155 -17.27 -39.32 -15.90
C TRP A 155 -15.97 -39.25 -15.06
N THR A 156 -14.91 -38.71 -15.64
CA THR A 156 -13.69 -38.32 -14.92
C THR A 156 -13.80 -36.85 -14.55
N ALA A 157 -14.04 -36.59 -13.28
CA ALA A 157 -14.15 -35.22 -12.76
C ALA A 157 -12.76 -34.67 -12.42
N HIS A 158 -12.38 -33.57 -13.05
CA HIS A 158 -11.22 -32.78 -12.68
C HIS A 158 -11.67 -31.66 -11.75
N LEU A 159 -11.23 -31.69 -10.51
CA LEU A 159 -11.73 -30.86 -9.43
C LEU A 159 -10.63 -29.99 -8.84
N LEU A 160 -11.01 -28.84 -8.32
CA LEU A 160 -10.18 -28.00 -7.47
C LEU A 160 -10.68 -28.09 -6.04
N VAL A 161 -9.78 -28.37 -5.12
CA VAL A 161 -10.11 -28.49 -3.70
C VAL A 161 -9.22 -27.57 -2.87
N GLU A 162 -9.82 -26.93 -1.85
CA GLU A 162 -9.15 -26.15 -0.83
C GLU A 162 -9.27 -26.87 0.51
N GLY A 163 -8.17 -27.42 1.00
CA GLY A 163 -8.21 -28.28 2.19
C GLY A 163 -9.13 -29.48 1.97
N LYS A 164 -10.31 -29.48 2.62
CA LYS A 164 -11.35 -30.51 2.47
C LYS A 164 -12.55 -30.06 1.65
N SER A 165 -12.60 -28.79 1.23
CA SER A 165 -13.76 -28.21 0.54
C SER A 165 -13.58 -28.20 -0.97
N LEU A 166 -14.64 -28.50 -1.72
CA LEU A 166 -14.67 -28.42 -3.18
C LEU A 166 -14.82 -26.95 -3.60
N LEU A 167 -13.87 -26.43 -4.41
CA LEU A 167 -13.95 -25.10 -5.01
C LEU A 167 -14.69 -25.09 -6.35
N GLY A 168 -14.62 -26.18 -7.11
CA GLY A 168 -15.26 -26.28 -8.42
C GLY A 168 -14.55 -27.26 -9.35
N PHE A 169 -14.95 -27.23 -10.63
CA PHE A 169 -14.31 -28.00 -11.68
C PHE A 169 -13.07 -27.28 -12.22
N SER A 170 -11.97 -28.01 -12.35
CA SER A 170 -10.76 -27.54 -13.03
C SER A 170 -10.91 -27.68 -14.53
N PRO A 171 -10.54 -26.70 -15.35
CA PRO A 171 -10.38 -26.91 -16.79
C PRO A 171 -9.24 -27.94 -17.03
N ARG A 172 -9.54 -28.99 -17.76
CA ARG A 172 -8.55 -30.05 -18.05
C ARG A 172 -7.27 -29.50 -18.65
N GLY A 173 -6.13 -29.79 -18.02
CA GLY A 173 -4.80 -29.39 -18.50
C GLY A 173 -4.51 -27.89 -18.46
N LYS A 174 -5.25 -27.10 -17.66
CA LYS A 174 -5.01 -25.69 -17.46
C LYS A 174 -4.66 -25.41 -16.00
N SER A 175 -3.63 -24.62 -15.78
CA SER A 175 -3.25 -24.12 -14.46
C SER A 175 -4.35 -23.23 -13.87
N CYS A 176 -4.44 -23.23 -12.55
CA CYS A 176 -5.31 -22.36 -11.79
C CYS A 176 -4.51 -21.23 -11.18
N TYR A 177 -5.11 -20.06 -11.19
CA TYR A 177 -4.45 -18.82 -10.77
C TYR A 177 -5.19 -18.16 -9.61
N GLY A 178 -4.45 -17.32 -8.91
CA GLY A 178 -5.00 -16.49 -7.86
C GLY A 178 -4.26 -15.17 -7.74
N PHE A 179 -4.91 -14.19 -7.13
CA PHE A 179 -4.33 -12.88 -6.87
C PHE A 179 -4.01 -12.70 -5.40
N ALA A 180 -2.82 -12.16 -5.12
CA ALA A 180 -2.49 -11.50 -3.88
C ALA A 180 -2.55 -9.99 -4.10
N ILE A 181 -3.25 -9.27 -3.22
CA ILE A 181 -3.53 -7.83 -3.35
C ILE A 181 -3.21 -7.13 -2.04
N ASP A 182 -2.40 -6.09 -2.14
CA ASP A 182 -2.18 -5.13 -1.06
C ASP A 182 -2.90 -3.81 -1.41
N LEU A 183 -4.00 -3.55 -0.72
CA LEU A 183 -4.80 -2.34 -0.87
C LEU A 183 -4.29 -1.25 0.08
N GLY A 184 -3.18 -0.63 -0.30
CA GLY A 184 -2.59 0.47 0.45
C GLY A 184 -3.37 1.79 0.29
N THR A 185 -3.08 2.75 1.16
CA THR A 185 -3.68 4.08 1.10
C THR A 185 -3.30 4.82 -0.17
N THR A 186 -2.05 4.75 -0.58
CA THR A 186 -1.49 5.49 -1.72
C THR A 186 -1.41 4.65 -2.98
N THR A 187 -1.02 3.38 -2.84
CA THR A 187 -0.82 2.44 -3.94
C THR A 187 -1.62 1.16 -3.71
N VAL A 188 -1.98 0.52 -4.81
CA VAL A 188 -2.56 -0.83 -4.83
C VAL A 188 -1.56 -1.74 -5.55
N ASP A 189 -1.12 -2.77 -4.87
CA ASP A 189 -0.15 -3.73 -5.38
C ASP A 189 -0.87 -5.06 -5.64
N VAL A 190 -0.79 -5.56 -6.86
CA VAL A 190 -1.50 -6.76 -7.32
C VAL A 190 -0.50 -7.73 -7.93
N ALA A 191 -0.50 -8.97 -7.47
CA ALA A 191 0.35 -10.02 -7.99
C ALA A 191 -0.47 -11.26 -8.36
N LEU A 192 -0.22 -11.81 -9.54
CA LEU A 192 -0.85 -13.02 -10.07
C LEU A 192 0.05 -14.22 -9.83
N TYR A 193 -0.50 -15.29 -9.26
CA TYR A 193 0.22 -16.53 -8.96
C TYR A 193 -0.45 -17.73 -9.62
N ASP A 194 0.37 -18.63 -10.15
CA ASP A 194 -0.02 -20.00 -10.48
C ASP A 194 -0.14 -20.78 -9.16
N LEU A 195 -1.33 -21.26 -8.85
CA LEU A 195 -1.62 -21.93 -7.57
C LEU A 195 -1.06 -23.36 -7.48
N GLU A 196 -0.70 -23.97 -8.60
CA GLU A 196 -0.12 -25.31 -8.63
C GLU A 196 1.40 -25.26 -8.41
N THR A 197 2.07 -24.26 -8.98
CA THR A 197 3.54 -24.14 -8.90
C THR A 197 4.00 -23.20 -7.80
N GLY A 198 3.15 -22.24 -7.38
CA GLY A 198 3.52 -21.13 -6.50
C GLY A 198 4.26 -20.00 -7.22
N ARG A 199 4.47 -20.11 -8.54
CA ARG A 199 5.21 -19.12 -9.32
C ARG A 199 4.39 -17.86 -9.53
N GLN A 200 5.00 -16.72 -9.33
CA GLN A 200 4.43 -15.43 -9.70
C GLN A 200 4.44 -15.27 -11.23
N ALA A 201 3.24 -15.11 -11.81
CA ALA A 201 3.07 -14.90 -13.25
C ALA A 201 3.20 -13.43 -13.65
N GLY A 202 2.97 -12.50 -12.72
CA GLY A 202 3.12 -11.07 -12.94
C GLY A 202 2.80 -10.27 -11.67
N ARG A 203 3.22 -9.00 -11.67
CA ARG A 203 2.93 -8.02 -10.60
C ARG A 203 2.73 -6.64 -11.20
N ARG A 204 1.75 -5.90 -10.67
CA ARG A 204 1.49 -4.50 -11.00
C ARG A 204 1.21 -3.68 -9.76
N THR A 205 1.75 -2.47 -9.75
CA THR A 205 1.46 -1.46 -8.73
C THR A 205 0.81 -0.28 -9.42
N LEU A 206 -0.38 0.09 -8.98
CA LEU A 206 -1.11 1.28 -9.44
C LEU A 206 -1.33 2.25 -8.29
N PHE A 207 -1.51 3.53 -8.63
CA PHE A 207 -1.99 4.50 -7.65
C PHE A 207 -3.44 4.22 -7.28
N ASN A 208 -3.73 4.26 -5.99
CA ASN A 208 -5.08 4.07 -5.49
C ASN A 208 -5.96 5.27 -5.88
N ARG A 209 -6.94 5.07 -6.76
CA ARG A 209 -7.86 6.12 -7.21
C ARG A 209 -8.64 6.78 -6.06
N GLN A 210 -8.66 6.18 -4.89
CA GLN A 210 -9.27 6.78 -3.69
C GLN A 210 -8.54 8.04 -3.20
N VAL A 211 -7.32 8.34 -3.66
CA VAL A 211 -6.63 9.62 -3.36
C VAL A 211 -7.46 10.83 -3.77
N ALA A 212 -8.33 10.67 -4.76
CA ALA A 212 -9.30 11.67 -5.18
C ALA A 212 -10.32 12.06 -4.09
N TYR A 213 -10.54 11.18 -3.13
CA TYR A 213 -11.49 11.34 -2.04
C TYR A 213 -10.83 11.69 -0.70
N GLY A 214 -9.50 11.65 -0.63
CA GLY A 214 -8.70 12.03 0.52
C GLY A 214 -7.30 11.43 0.47
N ALA A 215 -6.31 12.18 0.94
CA ALA A 215 -4.92 11.73 0.99
C ALA A 215 -4.69 10.68 2.09
N ASP A 216 -5.46 10.72 3.16
CA ASP A 216 -5.35 9.87 4.33
C ASP A 216 -6.63 9.05 4.58
N VAL A 217 -6.53 8.09 5.47
CA VAL A 217 -7.62 7.15 5.80
C VAL A 217 -8.81 7.84 6.47
N ILE A 218 -8.58 8.89 7.28
CA ILE A 218 -9.64 9.62 8.00
C ILE A 218 -10.50 10.41 7.00
N SER A 219 -9.85 11.14 6.09
CA SER A 219 -10.55 11.89 5.04
C SER A 219 -11.35 10.98 4.12
N ARG A 220 -10.88 9.76 3.83
CA ARG A 220 -11.62 8.75 3.05
C ARG A 220 -12.81 8.18 3.79
N ALA A 221 -12.68 7.93 5.09
CA ALA A 221 -13.82 7.52 5.90
C ALA A 221 -14.94 8.57 5.90
N ALA A 222 -14.56 9.85 6.02
CA ALA A 222 -15.51 10.96 5.90
C ALA A 222 -16.12 11.08 4.49
N ALA A 223 -15.34 10.84 3.43
CA ALA A 223 -15.80 10.84 2.06
C ALA A 223 -16.76 9.68 1.77
N PHE A 224 -16.50 8.49 2.31
CA PHE A 224 -17.35 7.31 2.18
C PHE A 224 -18.76 7.57 2.69
N ARG A 225 -18.94 8.31 3.79
CA ARG A 225 -20.27 8.68 4.29
C ARG A 225 -21.03 9.64 3.38
N ARG A 226 -20.34 10.43 2.55
CA ARG A 226 -20.95 11.32 1.56
C ARG A 226 -21.35 10.58 0.30
N ASP A 227 -20.47 9.68 -0.17
CA ASP A 227 -20.68 8.85 -1.36
C ASP A 227 -19.96 7.52 -1.23
N HIS A 228 -20.62 6.55 -0.58
CA HIS A 228 -20.09 5.22 -0.35
C HIS A 228 -19.81 4.46 -1.66
N SER A 229 -20.67 4.66 -2.67
CA SER A 229 -20.54 3.97 -3.95
C SER A 229 -19.28 4.41 -4.71
N ALA A 230 -19.07 5.72 -4.83
CA ALA A 230 -17.93 6.26 -5.56
C ALA A 230 -16.60 5.89 -4.90
N VAL A 231 -16.49 6.03 -3.56
CA VAL A 231 -15.26 5.71 -2.85
C VAL A 231 -14.93 4.21 -2.90
N ARG A 232 -15.95 3.34 -2.80
CA ARG A 232 -15.79 1.89 -2.95
C ARG A 232 -15.38 1.52 -4.38
N THR A 233 -16.08 2.06 -5.39
CA THR A 233 -15.78 1.80 -6.79
C THR A 233 -14.36 2.24 -7.16
N ALA A 234 -13.86 3.34 -6.61
CA ALA A 234 -12.49 3.77 -6.82
C ALA A 234 -11.46 2.72 -6.39
N ALA A 235 -11.67 2.03 -5.26
CA ALA A 235 -10.80 0.94 -4.81
C ALA A 235 -10.92 -0.29 -5.73
N SER A 236 -12.16 -0.77 -5.96
CA SER A 236 -12.39 -1.99 -6.76
C SER A 236 -11.97 -1.82 -8.22
N SER A 237 -12.16 -0.64 -8.82
CA SER A 237 -11.71 -0.37 -10.20
C SER A 237 -10.19 -0.30 -10.31
N THR A 238 -9.47 0.24 -9.32
CA THR A 238 -8.00 0.23 -9.33
C THR A 238 -7.48 -1.22 -9.30
N ILE A 239 -8.07 -2.06 -8.44
CA ILE A 239 -7.72 -3.48 -8.36
C ILE A 239 -8.03 -4.18 -9.69
N ALA A 240 -9.24 -3.95 -10.25
CA ALA A 240 -9.67 -4.60 -11.49
C ALA A 240 -8.76 -4.25 -12.66
N GLU A 241 -8.38 -2.97 -12.83
CA GLU A 241 -7.46 -2.52 -13.87
C GLU A 241 -6.11 -3.23 -13.81
N ALA A 242 -5.51 -3.32 -12.61
CA ALA A 242 -4.24 -4.02 -12.43
C ALA A 242 -4.37 -5.53 -12.73
N ALA A 243 -5.43 -6.15 -12.24
CA ALA A 243 -5.67 -7.58 -12.40
C ALA A 243 -5.96 -7.95 -13.86
N GLU A 244 -6.82 -7.21 -14.56
CA GLU A 244 -7.17 -7.43 -15.98
C GLU A 244 -5.94 -7.30 -16.88
N ALA A 245 -5.10 -6.28 -16.63
CA ALA A 245 -3.87 -6.11 -17.37
C ALA A 245 -2.87 -7.27 -17.13
N LEU A 246 -2.77 -7.78 -15.91
CA LEU A 246 -1.94 -8.95 -15.61
C LEU A 246 -2.46 -10.23 -16.28
N LEU A 247 -3.79 -10.41 -16.35
CA LEU A 247 -4.38 -11.54 -17.07
C LEU A 247 -4.10 -11.48 -18.57
N GLU A 248 -4.19 -10.29 -19.16
CA GLU A 248 -3.85 -10.07 -20.57
C GLU A 248 -2.38 -10.35 -20.85
N GLU A 249 -1.45 -9.80 -20.05
CA GLU A 249 -0.01 -10.03 -20.19
C GLU A 249 0.38 -11.50 -20.03
N ALA A 250 -0.19 -12.17 -19.04
CA ALA A 250 0.08 -13.58 -18.77
C ALA A 250 -0.72 -14.52 -19.69
N GLN A 251 -1.63 -14.00 -20.53
CA GLN A 251 -2.56 -14.77 -21.36
C GLN A 251 -3.40 -15.77 -20.55
N VAL A 252 -3.82 -15.38 -19.37
CA VAL A 252 -4.63 -16.17 -18.44
C VAL A 252 -6.11 -15.81 -18.58
N ALA A 253 -6.96 -16.82 -18.76
CA ALA A 253 -8.39 -16.59 -18.82
C ALA A 253 -8.97 -16.26 -17.42
N THR A 254 -9.91 -15.32 -17.34
CA THR A 254 -10.64 -14.95 -16.12
C THR A 254 -11.23 -16.18 -15.39
N ALA A 255 -11.74 -17.16 -16.14
CA ALA A 255 -12.28 -18.40 -15.58
C ALA A 255 -11.24 -19.30 -14.88
N SER A 256 -9.95 -19.08 -15.12
CA SER A 256 -8.85 -19.80 -14.45
C SER A 256 -8.47 -19.17 -13.10
N VAL A 257 -8.99 -17.98 -12.78
CA VAL A 257 -8.78 -17.32 -11.48
C VAL A 257 -9.82 -17.84 -10.49
N VAL A 258 -9.37 -18.53 -9.46
CA VAL A 258 -10.26 -19.21 -8.51
C VAL A 258 -10.16 -18.66 -7.09
N ARG A 259 -9.12 -17.86 -6.80
CA ARG A 259 -8.90 -17.33 -5.46
C ARG A 259 -8.24 -15.96 -5.53
N THR A 260 -8.66 -15.07 -4.63
CA THR A 260 -8.02 -13.77 -4.40
C THR A 260 -7.89 -13.53 -2.90
N VAL A 261 -6.73 -13.08 -2.47
CA VAL A 261 -6.46 -12.66 -1.09
C VAL A 261 -6.16 -11.18 -1.08
N VAL A 262 -6.83 -10.43 -0.21
CA VAL A 262 -6.68 -8.98 -0.08
C VAL A 262 -6.20 -8.62 1.32
N VAL A 263 -5.12 -7.88 1.41
CA VAL A 263 -4.66 -7.21 2.63
C VAL A 263 -4.81 -5.70 2.49
N GLY A 264 -4.72 -4.99 3.58
CA GLY A 264 -4.77 -3.53 3.66
C GLY A 264 -5.14 -3.09 5.06
N ASN A 265 -5.07 -1.77 5.30
CA ASN A 265 -5.43 -1.23 6.59
C ASN A 265 -6.94 -1.35 6.87
N PRO A 266 -7.38 -1.25 8.12
CA PRO A 266 -8.77 -1.50 8.49
C PRO A 266 -9.78 -0.62 7.75
N ILE A 267 -9.47 0.66 7.53
CA ILE A 267 -10.37 1.59 6.83
C ILE A 267 -10.50 1.20 5.36
N MET A 268 -9.40 0.87 4.68
CA MET A 268 -9.44 0.45 3.27
C MET A 268 -10.24 -0.84 3.09
N LEU A 269 -10.08 -1.81 3.98
CA LEU A 269 -10.85 -3.07 3.90
C LEU A 269 -12.33 -2.86 4.21
N HIS A 270 -12.70 -2.02 5.20
CA HIS A 270 -14.11 -1.67 5.43
C HIS A 270 -14.75 -1.03 4.20
N ILE A 271 -14.05 -0.08 3.55
CA ILE A 271 -14.52 0.56 2.31
C ILE A 271 -14.72 -0.49 1.21
N LEU A 272 -13.75 -1.37 0.98
CA LEU A 272 -13.83 -2.43 -0.03
C LEU A 272 -15.02 -3.36 0.22
N LEU A 273 -15.27 -3.72 1.49
CA LEU A 273 -16.40 -4.53 1.91
C LEU A 273 -17.75 -3.78 1.86
N GLY A 274 -17.75 -2.47 1.62
CA GLY A 274 -18.97 -1.64 1.65
C GLY A 274 -19.48 -1.35 3.05
N LEU A 275 -18.63 -1.48 4.08
CA LEU A 275 -18.92 -1.19 5.48
C LEU A 275 -18.52 0.25 5.82
N ASP A 276 -19.34 0.96 6.61
CA ASP A 276 -19.02 2.33 7.04
C ASP A 276 -17.79 2.33 7.98
N PRO A 277 -16.64 2.90 7.56
CA PRO A 277 -15.44 2.89 8.37
C PRO A 277 -15.40 4.01 9.42
N PHE A 278 -16.41 4.86 9.50
CA PHE A 278 -16.32 6.11 10.26
C PHE A 278 -16.12 5.88 11.77
N GLN A 279 -16.71 4.84 12.35
CA GLN A 279 -16.49 4.53 13.76
C GLN A 279 -15.04 4.17 14.10
N LEU A 280 -14.26 3.72 13.10
CA LEU A 280 -12.81 3.53 13.28
C LEU A 280 -12.07 4.84 13.53
N THR A 281 -12.67 5.98 13.18
CA THR A 281 -12.11 7.33 13.39
C THR A 281 -12.60 7.98 14.69
N GLN A 282 -13.49 7.31 15.45
CA GLN A 282 -14.10 7.82 16.67
C GLN A 282 -13.73 6.93 17.86
N ALA A 283 -13.27 7.55 18.95
CA ALA A 283 -13.01 6.79 20.18
C ALA A 283 -14.29 6.06 20.65
N PRO A 284 -14.23 4.81 21.04
CA PRO A 284 -13.05 3.99 21.34
C PRO A 284 -12.45 3.19 20.15
N TYR A 285 -12.67 3.59 18.90
CA TYR A 285 -12.03 3.04 17.69
C TYR A 285 -12.29 1.54 17.48
N ILE A 286 -13.56 1.14 17.41
CA ILE A 286 -13.94 -0.28 17.31
C ILE A 286 -14.25 -0.66 15.86
N PRO A 287 -13.53 -1.66 15.26
CA PRO A 287 -13.87 -2.17 13.93
C PRO A 287 -15.20 -2.95 13.94
N LEU A 288 -15.92 -2.93 12.82
CA LEU A 288 -17.15 -3.73 12.66
C LEU A 288 -16.86 -5.23 12.63
N ILE A 289 -15.72 -5.61 12.10
CA ILE A 289 -15.29 -6.99 11.98
C ILE A 289 -13.76 -7.05 12.04
N THR A 290 -13.23 -8.04 12.72
CA THR A 290 -11.80 -8.38 12.76
C THR A 290 -11.52 -9.74 12.13
N ASP A 291 -12.52 -10.61 12.01
CA ASP A 291 -12.37 -11.92 11.38
C ASP A 291 -12.14 -11.80 9.86
N PRO A 292 -11.50 -12.81 9.22
CA PRO A 292 -11.37 -12.84 7.78
C PRO A 292 -12.75 -12.92 7.11
N VAL A 293 -12.93 -12.16 6.04
CA VAL A 293 -14.19 -12.17 5.26
C VAL A 293 -13.98 -12.94 3.98
N ARG A 294 -14.81 -13.95 3.75
CA ARG A 294 -14.82 -14.76 2.51
C ARG A 294 -16.14 -14.59 1.80
N ARG A 295 -16.10 -14.12 0.55
CA ARG A 295 -17.28 -13.85 -0.27
C ARG A 295 -17.00 -14.12 -1.75
N PRO A 296 -18.03 -14.30 -2.59
CA PRO A 296 -17.89 -14.34 -4.03
C PRO A 296 -17.30 -13.04 -4.60
N PRO A 297 -16.55 -13.11 -5.73
CA PRO A 297 -15.91 -11.93 -6.34
C PRO A 297 -16.87 -10.79 -6.66
N ALA A 298 -18.10 -11.10 -7.05
CA ALA A 298 -19.12 -10.11 -7.38
C ALA A 298 -19.47 -9.18 -6.21
N GLU A 299 -19.39 -9.66 -4.97
CA GLU A 299 -19.63 -8.83 -3.78
C GLU A 299 -18.53 -7.78 -3.55
N PHE A 300 -17.32 -7.99 -4.11
CA PHE A 300 -16.24 -7.01 -4.12
C PHE A 300 -16.23 -6.11 -5.36
N GLY A 301 -17.10 -6.39 -6.34
CA GLY A 301 -17.10 -5.71 -7.63
C GLY A 301 -15.95 -6.14 -8.55
N PHE A 302 -15.43 -7.35 -8.39
CA PHE A 302 -14.31 -7.87 -9.17
C PHE A 302 -14.81 -8.59 -10.42
N SER A 303 -14.54 -7.99 -11.60
CA SER A 303 -14.87 -8.55 -12.93
C SER A 303 -13.81 -9.54 -13.44
N PHE A 304 -12.59 -9.42 -12.95
CA PHE A 304 -11.44 -10.22 -13.38
C PHE A 304 -11.43 -11.65 -12.81
N GLN A 305 -12.35 -11.99 -11.95
CA GLN A 305 -12.52 -13.33 -11.37
C GLN A 305 -13.97 -13.78 -11.55
N GLY A 306 -14.21 -14.78 -12.39
CA GLY A 306 -15.56 -15.24 -12.69
C GLY A 306 -16.18 -16.09 -11.59
N LYS A 307 -15.38 -16.89 -10.88
CA LYS A 307 -15.79 -17.89 -9.88
C LYS A 307 -14.78 -17.94 -8.73
N GLY A 308 -15.10 -18.74 -7.71
CA GLY A 308 -14.22 -18.97 -6.57
C GLY A 308 -14.45 -17.95 -5.45
N VAL A 309 -13.40 -17.66 -4.69
CA VAL A 309 -13.50 -16.91 -3.44
C VAL A 309 -12.52 -15.73 -3.40
N VAL A 310 -12.98 -14.62 -2.86
CA VAL A 310 -12.15 -13.52 -2.39
C VAL A 310 -12.13 -13.55 -0.88
N GLU A 311 -10.94 -13.49 -0.30
CA GLU A 311 -10.72 -13.52 1.15
C GLU A 311 -9.92 -12.29 1.57
N THR A 312 -10.40 -11.57 2.59
CA THR A 312 -9.58 -10.58 3.30
C THR A 312 -8.89 -11.25 4.49
N LEU A 313 -7.65 -10.85 4.82
CA LEU A 313 -7.04 -11.31 6.04
C LEU A 313 -7.73 -10.68 7.27
N PRO A 314 -7.58 -11.29 8.46
CA PRO A 314 -8.11 -10.73 9.70
C PRO A 314 -7.41 -9.43 10.08
N LEU A 315 -8.08 -8.60 10.88
CA LEU A 315 -7.52 -7.37 11.46
C LEU A 315 -7.07 -7.63 12.91
N ILE A 316 -6.08 -6.89 13.37
CA ILE A 316 -5.64 -6.90 14.77
C ILE A 316 -6.47 -5.88 15.57
N SER A 317 -6.63 -4.66 15.03
CA SER A 317 -7.42 -3.59 15.68
C SER A 317 -7.90 -2.54 14.67
N ALA A 318 -8.40 -1.41 15.16
CA ALA A 318 -8.87 -0.31 14.31
C ALA A 318 -7.78 0.35 13.45
N PHE A 319 -6.53 0.31 13.88
CA PHE A 319 -5.40 0.95 13.21
C PHE A 319 -4.28 -0.01 12.81
N VAL A 320 -4.41 -1.29 13.16
CA VAL A 320 -3.46 -2.35 12.78
C VAL A 320 -4.22 -3.39 11.98
N GLY A 321 -3.97 -3.40 10.70
CA GLY A 321 -4.79 -4.07 9.70
C GLY A 321 -4.30 -5.43 9.25
N ALA A 322 -4.91 -5.87 8.16
CA ALA A 322 -4.56 -7.11 7.48
C ALA A 322 -3.21 -7.02 6.75
N ASP A 323 -2.78 -5.83 6.36
CA ASP A 323 -1.42 -5.52 5.89
C ASP A 323 -0.37 -5.91 6.92
N THR A 324 -0.55 -5.47 8.19
CA THR A 324 0.33 -5.85 9.30
C THR A 324 0.29 -7.36 9.58
N VAL A 325 -0.89 -8.00 9.49
CA VAL A 325 -0.97 -9.47 9.57
C VAL A 325 -0.17 -10.11 8.44
N GLY A 326 -0.25 -9.56 7.22
CA GLY A 326 0.57 -9.98 6.09
C GLY A 326 2.07 -9.87 6.39
N VAL A 327 2.52 -8.75 6.97
CA VAL A 327 3.92 -8.56 7.40
C VAL A 327 4.34 -9.62 8.42
N ILE A 328 3.51 -9.89 9.42
CA ILE A 328 3.79 -10.93 10.45
C ILE A 328 3.98 -12.30 9.80
N VAL A 329 3.09 -12.67 8.87
CA VAL A 329 3.16 -13.95 8.13
C VAL A 329 4.40 -14.01 7.24
N ALA A 330 4.66 -12.94 6.47
CA ALA A 330 5.79 -12.88 5.55
C ALA A 330 7.15 -13.02 6.22
N LEU A 331 7.26 -12.49 7.43
CA LEU A 331 8.50 -12.51 8.22
C LEU A 331 8.57 -13.67 9.22
N GLY A 332 7.50 -14.46 9.34
CA GLY A 332 7.43 -15.58 10.30
C GLY A 332 7.50 -15.14 11.76
N LEU A 333 7.09 -13.89 12.08
CA LEU A 333 7.26 -13.30 13.42
C LEU A 333 6.52 -14.05 14.50
N GLY A 334 5.43 -14.75 14.18
CA GLY A 334 4.66 -15.54 15.14
C GLY A 334 5.37 -16.79 15.64
N ALA A 335 6.37 -17.30 14.91
CA ALA A 335 7.21 -18.41 15.28
C ALA A 335 8.66 -17.97 15.62
N GLU A 336 8.97 -16.67 15.52
CA GLU A 336 10.31 -16.13 15.77
C GLU A 336 10.68 -16.24 17.27
N THR A 337 11.84 -16.81 17.52
CA THR A 337 12.38 -16.95 18.90
C THR A 337 13.23 -15.75 19.31
N ARG A 338 13.83 -15.06 18.34
CA ARG A 338 14.60 -13.83 18.55
C ARG A 338 13.67 -12.67 18.89
N THR A 339 14.23 -11.64 19.52
CA THR A 339 13.51 -10.39 19.69
C THR A 339 13.66 -9.56 18.41
N SER A 340 12.57 -9.43 17.67
CA SER A 340 12.57 -8.78 16.35
C SER A 340 11.56 -7.64 16.32
N LEU A 341 11.95 -6.53 15.66
CA LEU A 341 11.09 -5.38 15.41
C LEU A 341 10.83 -5.29 13.90
N ALA A 342 9.57 -5.23 13.50
CA ALA A 342 9.19 -4.94 12.13
C ALA A 342 8.53 -3.57 12.06
N LEU A 343 8.95 -2.76 11.09
CA LEU A 343 8.38 -1.45 10.79
C LEU A 343 7.89 -1.47 9.36
N ASP A 344 6.60 -1.24 9.16
CA ASP A 344 6.03 -0.97 7.85
C ASP A 344 5.81 0.53 7.73
N VAL A 345 6.67 1.18 6.93
CA VAL A 345 6.70 2.65 6.84
C VAL A 345 5.95 3.07 5.59
N GLY A 346 4.79 3.69 5.77
CA GLY A 346 3.94 4.27 4.73
C GLY A 346 3.36 5.60 5.19
N THR A 347 2.14 5.91 4.77
CA THR A 347 1.35 7.06 5.28
C THR A 347 1.10 6.92 6.79
N ASN A 348 0.88 5.67 7.25
CA ASN A 348 0.98 5.30 8.66
C ASN A 348 2.27 4.48 8.83
N GLY A 349 2.76 4.39 10.06
CA GLY A 349 3.85 3.50 10.43
C GLY A 349 3.33 2.40 11.34
N GLU A 350 3.17 1.18 10.82
CA GLU A 350 2.82 0.02 11.63
C GLU A 350 4.08 -0.62 12.20
N ILE A 351 4.05 -0.89 13.49
CA ILE A 351 5.19 -1.42 14.24
C ILE A 351 4.79 -2.69 14.95
N VAL A 352 5.55 -3.76 14.72
CA VAL A 352 5.35 -5.06 15.36
C VAL A 352 6.60 -5.46 16.13
N LEU A 353 6.45 -5.78 17.38
CA LEU A 353 7.48 -6.38 18.22
C LEU A 353 7.16 -7.86 18.46
N ALA A 354 8.05 -8.73 18.02
CA ALA A 354 8.04 -10.17 18.30
C ALA A 354 9.09 -10.48 19.37
N ARG A 355 8.68 -11.18 20.43
CA ARG A 355 9.58 -11.58 21.51
C ARG A 355 9.15 -12.93 22.11
N GLY A 356 9.94 -13.97 21.89
CA GLY A 356 9.66 -15.30 22.45
C GLY A 356 8.28 -15.85 22.07
N GLY A 357 7.83 -15.64 20.85
CA GLY A 357 6.51 -16.07 20.35
C GLY A 357 5.34 -15.16 20.75
N GLN A 358 5.58 -14.07 21.48
CA GLN A 358 4.58 -13.04 21.78
C GLN A 358 4.68 -11.92 20.73
N LEU A 359 3.52 -11.46 20.27
CA LEU A 359 3.40 -10.35 19.32
C LEU A 359 2.73 -9.16 19.98
N SER A 360 3.29 -7.99 19.79
CA SER A 360 2.67 -6.72 20.16
C SER A 360 2.79 -5.75 18.99
N ALA A 361 1.73 -5.00 18.68
CA ALA A 361 1.72 -4.09 17.57
C ALA A 361 1.09 -2.75 17.94
N THR A 362 1.52 -1.71 17.25
CA THR A 362 0.95 -0.36 17.31
C THR A 362 0.99 0.28 15.94
N SER A 363 0.28 1.39 15.76
CA SER A 363 0.30 2.20 14.53
C SER A 363 0.55 3.67 14.89
N ALA A 364 1.44 4.31 14.16
CA ALA A 364 1.76 5.72 14.26
C ALA A 364 1.18 6.49 13.06
N ALA A 365 0.50 7.60 13.31
CA ALA A 365 0.07 8.53 12.26
C ALA A 365 1.26 9.37 11.81
N ALA A 366 2.14 8.82 10.97
CA ALA A 366 3.36 9.48 10.49
C ALA A 366 3.07 10.63 9.52
N GLY A 367 1.93 10.58 8.84
CA GLY A 367 1.61 11.52 7.77
C GLY A 367 2.36 11.19 6.47
N PRO A 368 2.04 11.88 5.37
CA PRO A 368 2.50 11.49 4.04
C PRO A 368 3.87 12.10 3.65
N ALA A 369 4.65 12.65 4.59
CA ALA A 369 5.93 13.30 4.28
C ALA A 369 6.95 12.32 3.67
N PHE A 370 6.97 11.08 4.14
CA PHE A 370 7.82 10.03 3.57
C PHE A 370 7.41 9.64 2.13
N GLU A 371 6.19 9.95 1.72
CA GLU A 371 5.72 9.78 0.34
C GLU A 371 5.96 11.03 -0.52
N GLY A 372 6.65 12.05 0.03
CA GLY A 372 6.91 13.33 -0.63
C GLY A 372 5.72 14.28 -0.65
N ALA A 373 4.58 13.93 -0.06
CA ALA A 373 3.47 14.85 0.09
C ALA A 373 3.75 15.87 1.20
N GLN A 374 3.21 17.09 1.06
CA GLN A 374 3.46 18.25 1.92
C GLN A 374 4.90 18.80 1.87
N ILE A 375 5.75 18.24 1.02
CA ILE A 375 7.11 18.71 0.77
C ILE A 375 7.12 19.64 -0.44
N SER A 376 7.83 20.77 -0.38
CA SER A 376 7.79 21.85 -1.38
C SER A 376 8.09 21.37 -2.81
N CYS A 377 9.13 20.56 -2.97
CA CYS A 377 9.49 19.90 -4.23
C CYS A 377 9.20 18.40 -4.21
N GLY A 378 8.34 17.94 -3.28
CA GLY A 378 8.09 16.53 -3.06
C GLY A 378 7.26 15.89 -4.16
N SER A 379 7.55 14.63 -4.45
CA SER A 379 6.73 13.76 -5.29
C SER A 379 6.96 12.30 -4.90
N ARG A 380 6.10 11.46 -5.44
CA ARG A 380 6.35 10.01 -5.44
C ARG A 380 7.52 9.67 -6.36
N ALA A 381 7.97 8.41 -6.34
CA ALA A 381 9.03 7.91 -7.21
C ALA A 381 8.53 7.76 -8.67
N ILE A 382 8.50 8.88 -9.39
CA ILE A 382 8.06 8.99 -10.80
C ILE A 382 9.21 9.46 -11.68
N THR A 383 9.08 9.36 -12.99
CA THR A 383 10.07 9.89 -13.95
C THR A 383 10.36 11.38 -13.68
N GLY A 384 11.62 11.72 -13.54
CA GLY A 384 12.09 13.06 -13.16
C GLY A 384 12.22 13.28 -11.65
N ALA A 385 11.80 12.34 -10.80
CA ALA A 385 12.02 12.44 -9.37
C ALA A 385 13.46 12.05 -8.99
N ILE A 386 14.05 12.80 -8.07
CA ILE A 386 15.33 12.47 -7.42
C ILE A 386 15.06 11.37 -6.39
N THR A 387 15.77 10.24 -6.51
CA THR A 387 15.67 9.08 -5.61
C THR A 387 16.85 8.92 -4.66
N HIS A 388 17.99 9.48 -5.01
CA HIS A 388 19.19 9.45 -4.16
C HIS A 388 19.83 10.82 -4.15
N VAL A 389 20.27 11.23 -2.97
CA VAL A 389 21.03 12.46 -2.76
C VAL A 389 22.26 12.13 -1.92
N THR A 390 23.40 12.61 -2.36
CA THR A 390 24.63 12.60 -1.56
C THR A 390 25.12 14.02 -1.41
N VAL A 391 25.29 14.47 -0.15
CA VAL A 391 25.81 15.81 0.19
C VAL A 391 27.27 15.67 0.62
N GLU A 392 28.18 16.10 -0.25
CA GLU A 392 29.62 16.14 -0.01
C GLU A 392 30.08 17.58 0.26
N PRO A 393 31.28 17.80 0.86
CA PRO A 393 31.74 19.15 1.14
C PRO A 393 31.80 20.07 -0.09
N GLU A 394 32.16 19.51 -1.25
CA GLU A 394 32.36 20.27 -2.49
C GLU A 394 31.18 20.17 -3.48
N ASN A 395 30.23 19.27 -3.24
CA ASN A 395 29.14 19.03 -4.20
C ASN A 395 27.92 18.36 -3.59
N VAL A 396 26.79 18.45 -4.33
CA VAL A 396 25.56 17.66 -4.10
C VAL A 396 25.28 16.88 -5.38
N THR A 397 25.21 15.56 -5.25
CA THR A 397 24.90 14.67 -6.37
C THR A 397 23.51 14.06 -6.22
N CYS A 398 22.78 13.97 -7.34
CA CYS A 398 21.41 13.47 -7.38
C CYS A 398 21.27 12.39 -8.44
N ARG A 399 20.55 11.29 -8.11
CA ARG A 399 20.11 10.30 -9.10
C ARG A 399 18.64 10.52 -9.41
N VAL A 400 18.30 10.61 -10.69
CA VAL A 400 16.95 10.92 -11.19
C VAL A 400 16.38 9.71 -11.93
N ILE A 401 15.12 9.37 -11.66
CA ILE A 401 14.39 8.31 -12.38
C ILE A 401 14.23 8.71 -13.84
N GLY A 402 14.60 7.83 -14.75
CA GLY A 402 14.56 8.08 -16.19
C GLY A 402 15.71 8.95 -16.70
N GLY A 403 16.60 9.43 -15.81
CA GLY A 403 17.72 10.32 -16.17
C GLY A 403 17.28 11.78 -16.44
N GLY A 404 18.23 12.62 -16.85
CA GLY A 404 17.96 14.04 -17.12
C GLY A 404 17.90 14.91 -15.86
N PRO A 405 17.36 16.16 -15.97
CA PRO A 405 17.29 17.08 -14.85
C PRO A 405 16.25 16.63 -13.81
N GLY A 406 16.58 16.76 -12.53
CA GLY A 406 15.65 16.53 -11.42
C GLY A 406 14.55 17.59 -11.42
N ARG A 407 13.30 17.14 -11.24
CA ARG A 407 12.10 18.01 -11.18
C ARG A 407 11.41 17.99 -9.83
N SER A 408 11.65 16.95 -9.05
CA SER A 408 11.07 16.73 -7.72
C SER A 408 11.96 15.82 -6.89
N ILE A 409 11.61 15.60 -5.62
CA ILE A 409 12.32 14.72 -4.70
C ILE A 409 11.35 13.69 -4.11
N CYS A 410 11.70 12.41 -4.11
CA CYS A 410 10.92 11.40 -3.40
C CYS A 410 11.33 11.31 -1.91
N GLY A 411 10.50 10.66 -1.09
CA GLY A 411 10.73 10.60 0.36
C GLY A 411 12.05 9.97 0.77
N THR A 412 12.51 8.92 0.08
CA THR A 412 13.82 8.30 0.36
C THR A 412 14.97 9.27 0.14
N ALA A 413 14.93 10.04 -0.95
CA ALA A 413 15.94 11.05 -1.24
C ALA A 413 15.86 12.23 -0.27
N LEU A 414 14.66 12.60 0.23
CA LEU A 414 14.50 13.60 1.28
C LEU A 414 15.22 13.18 2.57
N ILE A 415 15.05 11.94 3.01
CA ILE A 415 15.75 11.38 4.17
C ILE A 415 17.27 11.45 3.97
N MET A 416 17.75 10.99 2.82
CA MET A 416 19.20 11.01 2.49
C MET A 416 19.76 12.43 2.44
N ALA A 417 19.02 13.37 1.85
CA ALA A 417 19.42 14.76 1.76
C ALA A 417 19.53 15.40 3.15
N VAL A 418 18.50 15.22 4.01
CA VAL A 418 18.51 15.77 5.38
C VAL A 418 19.62 15.12 6.22
N ALA A 419 19.83 13.80 6.12
CA ALA A 419 20.96 13.13 6.78
C ALA A 419 22.31 13.71 6.33
N GLY A 420 22.51 13.91 5.04
CA GLY A 420 23.72 14.54 4.52
C GLY A 420 23.87 16.01 4.94
N MET A 421 22.78 16.78 4.98
CA MET A 421 22.79 18.16 5.46
C MET A 421 23.18 18.25 6.95
N LEU A 422 22.71 17.30 7.79
CA LEU A 422 23.11 17.17 9.19
C LEU A 422 24.61 16.86 9.33
N ASP A 423 25.13 15.95 8.54
CA ASP A 423 26.56 15.57 8.58
C ASP A 423 27.50 16.69 8.14
N ARG A 424 26.99 17.62 7.33
CA ARG A 424 27.74 18.78 6.83
C ARG A 424 27.47 20.07 7.59
N GLY A 425 26.66 20.03 8.64
CA GLY A 425 26.30 21.19 9.45
C GLY A 425 25.49 22.25 8.70
N VAL A 426 24.76 21.85 7.66
CA VAL A 426 23.76 22.70 6.98
C VAL A 426 22.47 22.75 7.78
N ILE A 427 22.18 21.70 8.52
CA ILE A 427 21.10 21.60 9.51
C ILE A 427 21.72 21.24 10.85
N ASP A 428 21.25 21.84 11.94
CA ASP A 428 21.62 21.44 13.29
C ASP A 428 20.70 20.31 13.83
N GLU A 429 21.02 19.75 14.99
CA GLU A 429 20.27 18.65 15.61
C GLU A 429 18.83 19.03 16.00
N THR A 430 18.50 20.32 16.08
CA THR A 430 17.14 20.79 16.29
C THR A 430 16.31 20.86 15.00
N GLY A 431 16.96 20.64 13.84
CA GLY A 431 16.36 20.72 12.52
C GLY A 431 16.31 22.14 11.96
N ARG A 432 17.06 23.08 12.53
CA ARG A 432 17.20 24.44 11.97
C ARG A 432 18.18 24.39 10.80
N ILE A 433 17.80 24.89 9.64
CA ILE A 433 18.74 25.22 8.57
C ILE A 433 19.55 26.42 9.06
N VAL A 434 20.87 26.27 9.15
CA VAL A 434 21.76 27.31 9.71
C VAL A 434 22.02 28.42 8.71
N GLU A 435 22.45 29.58 9.18
CA GLU A 435 22.82 30.69 8.33
C GLU A 435 24.09 30.35 7.52
N ALA A 436 24.26 31.00 6.35
CA ALA A 436 25.36 30.71 5.44
C ALA A 436 26.74 30.81 6.11
N GLU A 437 26.92 31.73 7.02
CA GLU A 437 28.16 31.98 7.76
C GLU A 437 28.53 30.81 8.69
N GLU A 438 27.54 30.06 9.15
CA GLU A 438 27.73 28.92 10.05
C GLU A 438 28.16 27.64 9.28
N VAL A 439 27.92 27.58 7.96
CA VAL A 439 28.27 26.40 7.13
C VAL A 439 29.77 26.43 6.80
N GLY A 440 30.50 25.36 7.09
CA GLY A 440 31.94 25.27 6.87
C GLY A 440 32.36 25.29 5.38
N SER A 441 31.61 24.68 4.49
CA SER A 441 31.94 24.58 3.07
C SER A 441 31.42 25.76 2.25
N GLN A 442 32.28 26.36 1.41
CA GLN A 442 31.91 27.42 0.48
C GLN A 442 30.88 26.92 -0.55
N ALA A 443 31.08 25.74 -1.12
CA ALA A 443 30.18 25.18 -2.13
C ALA A 443 28.77 24.93 -1.57
N LEU A 444 28.65 24.52 -0.30
CA LEU A 444 27.35 24.33 0.35
C LEU A 444 26.70 25.65 0.77
N ARG A 445 27.49 26.67 1.14
CA ARG A 445 26.97 28.04 1.41
C ARG A 445 26.25 28.61 0.19
N GLU A 446 26.81 28.44 -1.01
CA GLU A 446 26.27 28.97 -2.27
C GLU A 446 24.93 28.30 -2.65
N ARG A 447 24.60 27.15 -2.05
CA ARG A 447 23.33 26.45 -2.22
C ARG A 447 22.23 26.95 -1.28
N LEU A 448 22.58 27.70 -0.23
CA LEU A 448 21.61 28.34 0.66
C LEU A 448 21.01 29.57 -0.02
N PHE A 449 19.71 29.72 0.10
CA PHE A 449 18.97 30.88 -0.40
C PHE A 449 17.64 31.04 0.33
N GLU A 450 17.03 32.20 0.19
CA GLU A 450 15.71 32.46 0.74
C GLU A 450 14.62 32.18 -0.30
N ARG A 451 13.59 31.46 0.10
CA ARG A 451 12.38 31.20 -0.68
C ARG A 451 11.15 31.48 0.15
N GLU A 452 10.33 32.45 -0.28
CA GLU A 452 9.08 32.81 0.42
C GLU A 452 9.27 33.14 1.91
N GLY A 453 10.38 33.77 2.27
CA GLY A 453 10.74 34.13 3.66
C GLY A 453 11.27 32.96 4.50
N LEU A 454 11.56 31.81 3.89
CA LEU A 454 12.15 30.64 4.55
C LEU A 454 13.54 30.33 3.95
N LEU A 455 14.47 29.94 4.81
CA LEU A 455 15.75 29.37 4.34
C LEU A 455 15.49 28.06 3.60
N ALA A 456 16.18 27.89 2.50
CA ALA A 456 16.13 26.73 1.63
C ALA A 456 17.54 26.32 1.19
N PHE A 457 17.72 25.01 0.96
CA PHE A 457 18.95 24.41 0.46
C PHE A 457 18.71 23.77 -0.91
N ALA A 458 19.41 24.24 -1.95
CA ALA A 458 19.28 23.76 -3.32
C ALA A 458 19.96 22.38 -3.51
N LEU A 459 19.21 21.41 -4.02
CA LEU A 459 19.74 20.11 -4.41
C LEU A 459 20.27 20.14 -5.86
N THR A 460 19.64 20.93 -6.74
CA THR A 460 20.06 21.15 -8.12
C THR A 460 20.75 22.51 -8.29
N GLU A 461 21.64 22.61 -9.30
CA GLU A 461 22.39 23.85 -9.55
C GLU A 461 21.49 25.03 -9.95
N ASP A 462 20.44 24.74 -10.71
CA ASP A 462 19.44 25.73 -11.15
C ASP A 462 18.44 26.12 -10.04
N ARG A 463 18.56 25.53 -8.84
CA ARG A 463 17.67 25.71 -7.70
C ARG A 463 16.21 25.35 -7.98
N SER A 464 15.95 24.49 -8.99
CA SER A 464 14.59 24.02 -9.31
C SER A 464 14.08 23.01 -8.29
N VAL A 465 14.97 22.20 -7.68
CA VAL A 465 14.65 21.28 -6.58
C VAL A 465 15.45 21.68 -5.34
N PHE A 466 14.74 21.87 -4.25
CA PHE A 466 15.30 22.37 -2.99
C PHE A 466 14.52 21.82 -1.79
N ILE A 467 15.08 21.97 -0.61
CA ILE A 467 14.49 21.63 0.69
C ILE A 467 14.38 22.91 1.50
N THR A 468 13.20 23.24 2.01
CA THR A 468 12.93 24.39 2.87
C THR A 468 12.97 24.01 4.35
N GLN A 469 13.04 25.01 5.23
CA GLN A 469 12.89 24.81 6.67
C GLN A 469 11.55 24.12 7.01
N LYS A 470 10.47 24.39 6.24
CA LYS A 470 9.18 23.72 6.41
C LYS A 470 9.27 22.23 6.10
N ASP A 471 9.96 21.86 5.02
CA ASP A 471 10.11 20.45 4.62
C ASP A 471 10.88 19.64 5.67
N VAL A 472 11.90 20.27 6.29
CA VAL A 472 12.61 19.66 7.42
C VAL A 472 11.67 19.43 8.61
N ARG A 473 10.74 20.35 8.89
CA ARG A 473 9.74 20.18 9.97
C ARG A 473 8.75 19.06 9.67
N GLU A 474 8.28 18.95 8.44
CA GLU A 474 7.40 17.84 8.04
C GLU A 474 8.09 16.48 8.22
N LEU A 475 9.37 16.37 7.85
CA LEU A 475 10.17 15.16 8.09
C LEU A 475 10.34 14.87 9.58
N GLN A 476 10.60 15.89 10.39
CA GLN A 476 10.72 15.76 11.85
C GLN A 476 9.42 15.23 12.48
N LEU A 477 8.27 15.76 12.07
CA LEU A 477 6.97 15.31 12.56
C LEU A 477 6.71 13.84 12.21
N ALA A 478 6.96 13.45 10.96
CA ALA A 478 6.76 12.08 10.49
C ALA A 478 7.66 11.08 11.24
N LYS A 479 8.96 11.37 11.35
CA LYS A 479 9.89 10.49 12.05
C LYS A 479 9.65 10.45 13.56
N ALA A 480 9.22 11.58 14.17
CA ALA A 480 8.91 11.63 15.59
C ALA A 480 7.72 10.74 15.93
N ALA A 481 6.69 10.70 15.08
CA ALA A 481 5.54 9.81 15.27
C ALA A 481 5.97 8.33 15.33
N ILE A 482 6.78 7.89 14.37
CA ILE A 482 7.27 6.49 14.32
C ILE A 482 8.19 6.20 15.50
N ARG A 483 9.17 7.07 15.78
CA ARG A 483 10.09 6.91 16.90
C ARG A 483 9.35 6.79 18.23
N THR A 484 8.40 7.69 18.51
CA THR A 484 7.61 7.66 19.74
C THR A 484 6.79 6.40 19.85
N ALA A 485 6.26 5.90 18.73
CA ALA A 485 5.53 4.63 18.71
C ALA A 485 6.44 3.43 19.02
N ILE A 486 7.66 3.40 18.49
CA ILE A 486 8.68 2.38 18.83
C ILE A 486 8.97 2.43 20.33
N GLU A 487 9.33 3.61 20.86
CA GLU A 487 9.65 3.81 22.28
C GLU A 487 8.49 3.41 23.19
N SER A 488 7.25 3.78 22.82
CA SER A 488 6.05 3.41 23.59
C SER A 488 5.77 1.90 23.57
N LEU A 489 5.94 1.24 22.42
CA LEU A 489 5.76 -0.21 22.30
C LEU A 489 6.82 -0.96 23.13
N MET A 490 8.06 -0.50 23.09
CA MET A 490 9.16 -1.06 23.87
C MET A 490 8.94 -0.89 25.38
N ALA A 491 8.52 0.30 25.82
CA ALA A 491 8.20 0.57 27.21
C ALA A 491 7.06 -0.32 27.72
N GLU A 492 5.99 -0.46 26.95
CA GLU A 492 4.82 -1.28 27.28
C GLU A 492 5.15 -2.78 27.39
N THR A 493 6.11 -3.25 26.60
CA THR A 493 6.55 -4.66 26.60
C THR A 493 7.74 -4.92 27.53
N GLY A 494 8.28 -3.87 28.16
CA GLY A 494 9.50 -3.98 28.98
C GLY A 494 10.71 -4.46 28.19
N THR A 495 10.82 -4.05 26.92
CA THR A 495 11.91 -4.45 26.01
C THR A 495 12.88 -3.29 25.85
N ALA A 496 14.16 -3.50 26.13
CA ALA A 496 15.20 -2.52 25.85
C ALA A 496 15.72 -2.68 24.41
N TRP A 497 16.20 -1.58 23.79
CA TRP A 497 16.74 -1.63 22.43
C TRP A 497 17.90 -2.63 22.29
N SER A 498 18.74 -2.75 23.28
CA SER A 498 19.85 -3.72 23.32
C SER A 498 19.40 -5.17 23.18
N GLN A 499 18.14 -5.48 23.47
CA GLN A 499 17.53 -6.80 23.34
C GLN A 499 16.99 -7.06 21.92
N ILE A 500 16.87 -6.03 21.07
CA ILE A 500 16.44 -6.19 19.68
C ILE A 500 17.57 -6.80 18.87
N GLU A 501 17.33 -8.01 18.35
CA GLU A 501 18.31 -8.78 17.58
C GLU A 501 18.17 -8.54 16.08
N ARG A 502 16.94 -8.24 15.62
CA ARG A 502 16.63 -7.95 14.22
C ARG A 502 15.65 -6.80 14.08
N VAL A 503 15.85 -5.99 13.06
CA VAL A 503 14.92 -4.93 12.62
C VAL A 503 14.59 -5.18 11.17
N HIS A 504 13.30 -5.30 10.85
CA HIS A 504 12.81 -5.49 9.50
C HIS A 504 12.12 -4.20 9.04
N LEU A 505 12.62 -3.59 7.98
CA LEU A 505 12.03 -2.43 7.34
C LEU A 505 11.20 -2.88 6.15
N ALA A 506 9.88 -2.81 6.28
CA ALA A 506 8.90 -3.17 5.27
C ALA A 506 8.35 -1.91 4.57
N GLY A 507 7.52 -2.14 3.57
CA GLY A 507 6.86 -1.11 2.77
C GLY A 507 7.61 -0.81 1.48
N ASN A 508 6.93 -0.12 0.57
CA ASN A 508 7.50 0.28 -0.72
C ASN A 508 8.69 1.25 -0.57
N PHE A 509 8.80 1.90 0.58
CA PHE A 509 9.96 2.69 0.98
C PHE A 509 11.17 1.81 1.30
N GLY A 510 10.97 0.64 1.93
CA GLY A 510 12.05 -0.22 2.40
C GLY A 510 13.06 -0.61 1.33
N ALA A 511 12.63 -0.84 0.09
CA ALA A 511 13.51 -1.25 -1.01
C ALA A 511 14.49 -0.17 -1.49
N GLY A 512 14.25 1.11 -1.18
CA GLY A 512 15.10 2.24 -1.60
C GLY A 512 15.73 3.01 -0.44
N MET A 513 15.49 2.60 0.81
CA MET A 513 15.90 3.33 2.01
C MET A 513 17.38 3.14 2.30
N SER A 514 18.01 4.21 2.78
CA SER A 514 19.37 4.16 3.31
C SER A 514 19.30 4.02 4.83
N VAL A 515 19.48 2.80 5.34
CA VAL A 515 19.44 2.49 6.78
C VAL A 515 20.35 3.44 7.58
N SER A 516 21.52 3.79 7.05
CA SER A 516 22.42 4.75 7.69
C SER A 516 21.81 6.15 7.79
N SER A 517 21.05 6.57 6.78
CA SER A 517 20.37 7.86 6.79
C SER A 517 19.21 7.89 7.78
N GLU A 518 18.48 6.77 7.93
CA GLU A 518 17.40 6.64 8.92
C GLU A 518 17.92 6.69 10.35
N ILE A 519 19.03 6.01 10.62
CA ILE A 519 19.74 6.11 11.90
C ILE A 519 20.21 7.56 12.12
N ARG A 520 20.78 8.20 11.08
CA ARG A 520 21.30 9.56 11.19
C ARG A 520 20.23 10.61 11.51
N ILE A 521 19.05 10.48 10.91
CA ILE A 521 17.93 11.39 11.24
C ILE A 521 17.22 11.02 12.54
N GLY A 522 17.62 9.92 13.21
CA GLY A 522 17.02 9.47 14.46
C GLY A 522 15.64 8.81 14.31
N LEU A 523 15.32 8.23 13.14
CA LEU A 523 14.16 7.35 12.96
C LEU A 523 14.41 6.02 13.67
N LEU A 524 15.60 5.44 13.48
CA LEU A 524 16.09 4.30 14.22
C LEU A 524 17.23 4.73 15.18
N PRO A 525 17.37 4.10 16.35
CA PRO A 525 18.52 4.32 17.19
C PRO A 525 19.80 3.76 16.54
N PRO A 526 20.99 4.12 17.05
CA PRO A 526 22.24 3.56 16.59
C PRO A 526 22.19 2.02 16.61
N THR A 527 22.14 1.43 15.42
CA THR A 527 21.95 -0.01 15.21
C THR A 527 23.00 -0.53 14.23
N PRO A 528 23.68 -1.64 14.53
CA PRO A 528 24.55 -2.31 13.56
C PRO A 528 23.77 -2.64 12.28
N LEU A 529 24.29 -2.27 11.12
CA LEU A 529 23.60 -2.42 9.84
C LEU A 529 23.25 -3.88 9.51
N GLU A 530 24.06 -4.83 10.00
CA GLU A 530 23.83 -6.26 9.85
C GLU A 530 22.61 -6.80 10.64
N ARG A 531 22.02 -6.00 11.53
CA ARG A 531 20.78 -6.31 12.22
C ARG A 531 19.54 -5.77 11.51
N VAL A 532 19.70 -4.97 10.46
CA VAL A 532 18.60 -4.32 9.75
C VAL A 532 18.43 -4.94 8.38
N ASP A 533 17.27 -5.54 8.14
CA ASP A 533 16.88 -6.11 6.87
C ASP A 533 15.83 -5.23 6.19
N THR A 534 16.01 -4.90 4.92
CA THR A 534 15.00 -4.27 4.09
C THR A 534 14.23 -5.35 3.32
N VAL A 535 12.92 -5.45 3.54
CA VAL A 535 12.12 -6.61 3.11
C VAL A 535 11.07 -6.29 2.04
N GLY A 536 11.07 -5.07 1.50
CA GLY A 536 10.14 -4.65 0.45
C GLY A 536 8.68 -4.71 0.89
N ASN A 537 7.75 -4.99 -0.04
CA ASN A 537 6.33 -5.13 0.29
C ASN A 537 6.04 -6.48 0.98
N ALA A 538 6.31 -6.54 2.28
CA ALA A 538 6.05 -7.72 3.10
C ALA A 538 4.55 -8.02 3.25
N ALA A 539 3.68 -7.01 3.20
CA ALA A 539 2.23 -7.19 3.26
C ALA A 539 1.71 -8.00 2.07
N LEU A 540 2.12 -7.63 0.84
CA LEU A 540 1.79 -8.39 -0.37
C LEU A 540 2.37 -9.81 -0.33
N ARG A 541 3.61 -9.97 0.13
CA ARG A 541 4.24 -11.29 0.29
C ARG A 541 3.48 -12.17 1.27
N GLY A 542 2.99 -11.60 2.38
CA GLY A 542 2.13 -12.30 3.33
C GLY A 542 0.79 -12.70 2.72
N ALA A 543 0.17 -11.82 1.94
CA ALA A 543 -1.03 -12.15 1.17
C ALA A 543 -0.79 -13.31 0.21
N ALA A 544 0.37 -13.35 -0.46
CA ALA A 544 0.75 -14.46 -1.35
C ALA A 544 0.96 -15.77 -0.58
N LEU A 545 1.59 -15.75 0.60
CA LEU A 545 1.72 -16.94 1.45
C LEU A 545 0.36 -17.49 1.87
N VAL A 546 -0.58 -16.62 2.25
CA VAL A 546 -1.96 -17.02 2.60
C VAL A 546 -2.74 -17.51 1.37
N LEU A 547 -2.48 -16.94 0.20
CA LEU A 547 -3.07 -17.39 -1.06
C LEU A 547 -2.67 -18.83 -1.39
N LEU A 548 -1.41 -19.16 -1.15
CA LEU A 548 -0.77 -20.38 -1.66
C LEU A 548 -0.70 -21.51 -0.63
N SER A 549 -0.58 -21.22 0.70
CA SER A 549 -0.32 -22.24 1.72
C SER A 549 -1.37 -22.30 2.84
N ARG A 550 -1.57 -23.52 3.38
CA ARG A 550 -2.41 -23.73 4.57
C ARG A 550 -1.79 -23.12 5.81
N SER A 551 -0.50 -23.37 5.99
CA SER A 551 0.24 -22.85 7.16
C SER A 551 0.23 -21.33 7.21
N GLY A 552 0.39 -20.65 6.06
CA GLY A 552 0.30 -19.20 5.96
C GLY A 552 -1.08 -18.68 6.36
N ARG A 553 -2.16 -19.35 5.94
CA ARG A 553 -3.53 -18.99 6.31
C ARG A 553 -3.81 -19.21 7.81
N GLU A 554 -3.36 -20.33 8.36
CA GLU A 554 -3.49 -20.63 9.79
C GLU A 554 -2.69 -19.64 10.64
N GLU A 555 -1.48 -19.29 10.19
CA GLU A 555 -0.63 -18.30 10.83
C GLU A 555 -1.26 -16.92 10.84
N ALA A 556 -1.87 -16.47 9.73
CA ALA A 556 -2.56 -15.19 9.67
C ALA A 556 -3.67 -15.09 10.73
N CYS A 557 -4.50 -16.15 10.84
CA CYS A 557 -5.56 -16.20 11.84
C CYS A 557 -5.01 -16.29 13.27
N ARG A 558 -3.89 -17.00 13.48
CA ARG A 558 -3.22 -17.10 14.77
C ARG A 558 -2.60 -15.78 15.18
N ALA A 559 -1.86 -15.15 14.27
CA ALA A 559 -1.19 -13.86 14.49
C ALA A 559 -2.19 -12.77 14.89
N ALA A 560 -3.29 -12.62 14.16
CA ALA A 560 -4.30 -11.63 14.50
C ALA A 560 -4.92 -11.81 15.89
N ARG A 561 -5.15 -13.07 16.31
CA ARG A 561 -5.73 -13.36 17.62
C ARG A 561 -4.74 -13.19 18.77
N LEU A 562 -3.45 -13.46 18.55
CA LEU A 562 -2.43 -13.43 19.59
C LEU A 562 -1.68 -12.11 19.67
N CYS A 563 -1.72 -11.28 18.63
CA CYS A 563 -1.06 -10.00 18.63
C CYS A 563 -1.80 -9.00 19.53
N ARG A 564 -1.09 -8.50 20.54
CA ARG A 564 -1.59 -7.48 21.45
C ARG A 564 -1.46 -6.11 20.80
N TYR A 565 -2.57 -5.44 20.58
CA TYR A 565 -2.56 -4.05 20.16
C TYR A 565 -2.24 -3.12 21.34
N VAL A 566 -1.35 -2.16 21.09
CA VAL A 566 -0.95 -1.12 22.05
C VAL A 566 -1.44 0.22 21.54
N GLU A 567 -2.45 0.79 22.23
CA GLU A 567 -3.00 2.10 21.90
C GLU A 567 -2.04 3.21 22.37
N LEU A 568 -1.75 4.15 21.48
CA LEU A 568 -0.87 5.29 21.76
C LEU A 568 -1.66 6.55 22.18
N ALA A 569 -2.90 6.68 21.72
CA ALA A 569 -3.72 7.86 22.01
C ALA A 569 -4.05 7.95 23.51
N GLY A 570 -3.95 9.17 24.05
CA GLY A 570 -4.31 9.43 25.44
C GLY A 570 -3.26 9.06 26.48
N ARG A 571 -2.06 8.63 26.08
CA ARG A 571 -0.95 8.39 27.01
C ARG A 571 -0.31 9.71 27.42
N PRO A 572 -0.20 10.01 28.72
CA PRO A 572 0.37 11.28 29.19
C PRO A 572 1.81 11.50 28.73
N GLU A 573 2.61 10.42 28.69
CA GLU A 573 4.02 10.44 28.32
C GLU A 573 4.24 10.65 26.83
N PHE A 574 3.22 10.40 25.99
CA PHE A 574 3.35 10.47 24.54
C PHE A 574 3.78 11.85 24.05
N GLN A 575 3.22 12.93 24.62
CA GLN A 575 3.56 14.29 24.20
C GLN A 575 5.00 14.66 24.47
N GLN A 576 5.54 14.25 25.63
CA GLN A 576 6.93 14.51 25.97
C GLN A 576 7.88 13.70 25.07
N SER A 577 7.62 12.40 24.93
CA SER A 577 8.41 11.53 24.04
C SER A 577 8.38 12.02 22.59
N PHE A 578 7.22 12.51 22.13
CA PHE A 578 7.10 13.08 20.79
C PHE A 578 7.93 14.36 20.62
N ALA A 579 7.91 15.25 21.61
CA ALA A 579 8.72 16.48 21.57
C ALA A 579 10.23 16.15 21.54
N ASP A 580 10.68 15.20 22.34
CA ASP A 580 12.08 14.75 22.37
C ASP A 580 12.46 14.05 21.05
N ALA A 581 11.51 13.29 20.48
CA ALA A 581 11.68 12.60 19.20
C ALA A 581 11.75 13.56 18.00
N LEU A 582 11.39 14.84 18.10
CA LEU A 582 11.59 15.82 17.02
C LEU A 582 13.07 16.09 16.74
N LEU A 583 13.94 15.97 17.73
CA LEU A 583 15.39 16.13 17.54
C LEU A 583 15.96 15.03 16.63
N PHE A 584 16.96 15.36 15.83
CA PHE A 584 17.63 14.41 14.94
C PHE A 584 18.66 13.51 15.65
N SER A 585 18.74 13.57 16.96
CA SER A 585 19.58 12.69 17.79
C SER A 585 18.71 11.79 18.65
N TRP A 586 19.22 10.60 18.96
CA TRP A 586 18.69 9.78 20.04
C TRP A 586 19.30 10.22 21.36
N GLY A 587 18.50 10.34 22.40
CA GLY A 587 18.98 10.71 23.74
C GLY A 587 20.02 9.73 24.28
N ALA A 588 20.85 10.16 25.21
CA ALA A 588 21.99 9.45 25.78
C ALA A 588 21.65 8.17 26.60
N GLY A 589 20.48 7.59 26.44
CA GLY A 589 19.99 6.44 27.22
C GLY A 589 19.69 5.16 26.40
N VAL A 590 20.13 5.06 25.13
CA VAL A 590 19.88 3.90 24.27
C VAL A 590 21.13 3.04 24.13
#